data_ed1eb2f75e6e856932d45ea77b44df5a
#
_entry.id   ed1eb2f75e6e856932d45ea77b44df5a
#
_cell.length_a   1.000
_cell.length_b   1.000
_cell.length_c   1.000
_cell.angle_alpha   90.00
_cell.angle_beta   90.00
_cell.angle_gamma   90.00
#
_symmetry.space_group_name_H-M   'P 1'
#
loop_
_entity.id
_entity.type
_entity.pdbx_description
1 polymer ?
#
loop_
_entity_poly.entity_id
_entity_poly.type
_entity_poly.pdbx_seq_one_letter_code
_entity_poly.pdbx_strand_id
1 'polypeptide(L)'
;LRSRGLGDVYKRQGNWYCFVFQDHGAVGRTPVLSTMTWEDGWPVVGVKGKVPTTDKIPIAGHEKKGIVTSDEFINSHIVRSYHSFADTPEEAGESDYNGSNLGLEWQWNHNPVDQAWSLTERPGFLRLKTSRVVPNLYLAPNTLTQRMEGPACSGYICMDLSKMKDGDCAGLAAFNGDSGVLTVKKNGKKLTLE
;
A
#
# COMPACT_ATOMS: atom_id res chain seq x y z
N LEU A 1 24.75 21.48 3.81
CA LEU A 1 23.64 21.53 2.85
C LEU A 1 22.67 20.40 3.14
N ARG A 2 21.50 20.73 3.68
CA ARG A 2 20.42 19.75 3.79
C ARG A 2 19.77 19.66 2.42
N SER A 3 20.05 18.59 1.70
CA SER A 3 19.37 18.25 0.46
C SER A 3 17.90 17.93 0.77
N ARG A 4 17.03 18.90 0.61
CA ARG A 4 15.59 18.66 0.56
C ARG A 4 15.25 18.36 -0.91
N GLY A 5 15.15 17.08 -1.25
CA GLY A 5 14.61 16.68 -2.56
C GLY A 5 15.44 15.70 -3.39
N LEU A 6 16.57 15.27 -2.89
CA LEU A 6 17.31 14.18 -3.51
C LEU A 6 17.10 12.89 -2.73
N GLY A 7 16.09 12.22 -2.67
CA GLY A 7 15.89 10.93 -2.06
C GLY A 7 16.96 10.43 -1.06
N ASP A 8 16.76 9.33 -0.44
CA ASP A 8 17.75 8.75 0.46
C ASP A 8 18.90 8.11 -0.33
N VAL A 9 20.14 8.39 0.12
CA VAL A 9 21.35 7.76 -0.40
C VAL A 9 21.71 6.58 0.48
N TYR A 10 21.81 5.42 -0.12
CA TYR A 10 22.05 4.18 0.58
C TYR A 10 23.36 3.51 0.11
N LYS A 11 24.18 3.05 1.07
CA LYS A 11 25.41 2.33 0.80
C LYS A 11 25.29 0.87 1.25
N ARG A 12 25.50 -0.06 0.32
CA ARG A 12 25.55 -1.50 0.63
C ARG A 12 26.69 -2.17 -0.12
N GLN A 13 27.52 -2.92 0.59
CA GLN A 13 28.64 -3.67 0.02
C GLN A 13 29.60 -2.79 -0.83
N GLY A 14 29.78 -1.53 -0.44
CA GLY A 14 30.62 -0.60 -1.17
C GLY A 14 29.94 0.12 -2.34
N ASN A 15 28.75 -0.29 -2.74
CA ASN A 15 27.97 0.37 -3.80
C ASN A 15 27.04 1.43 -3.20
N TRP A 16 26.85 2.50 -3.95
CA TRP A 16 25.94 3.57 -3.58
C TRP A 16 24.69 3.53 -4.46
N TYR A 17 23.57 3.82 -3.85
CA TYR A 17 22.27 3.87 -4.51
C TYR A 17 21.56 5.16 -4.15
N CYS A 18 20.79 5.68 -5.09
CA CYS A 18 19.92 6.82 -4.90
C CYS A 18 18.48 6.35 -5.00
N PHE A 19 17.70 6.67 -4.00
CA PHE A 19 16.27 6.38 -3.96
C PHE A 19 15.51 7.68 -4.23
N VAL A 20 14.90 7.77 -5.39
CA VAL A 20 14.13 8.92 -5.85
C VAL A 20 12.73 8.49 -6.25
N PHE A 21 11.88 9.41 -6.59
CA PHE A 21 10.60 9.06 -7.19
C PHE A 21 10.46 9.69 -8.59
N GLN A 22 9.71 9.02 -9.43
CA GLN A 22 9.24 9.53 -10.70
C GLN A 22 7.75 9.79 -10.61
N ASP A 23 7.32 10.99 -10.98
CA ASP A 23 5.90 11.35 -11.04
C ASP A 23 5.29 10.85 -12.35
N HIS A 24 4.23 10.06 -12.23
CA HIS A 24 3.49 9.49 -13.36
C HIS A 24 2.06 10.05 -13.45
N GLY A 25 1.84 11.26 -12.97
CA GLY A 25 0.53 11.91 -13.02
C GLY A 25 -0.53 11.14 -12.22
N ALA A 26 -1.56 10.65 -12.89
CA ALA A 26 -2.66 9.95 -12.24
C ALA A 26 -2.27 8.65 -11.51
N VAL A 27 -1.19 8.01 -11.93
CA VAL A 27 -0.64 6.83 -11.26
C VAL A 27 0.13 7.19 -9.98
N GLY A 28 0.48 8.46 -9.83
CA GLY A 28 1.20 8.99 -8.68
C GLY A 28 2.72 8.87 -8.80
N ARG A 29 3.38 8.93 -7.66
CA ARG A 29 4.84 8.95 -7.56
C ARG A 29 5.37 7.54 -7.35
N THR A 30 6.04 7.01 -8.36
CA THR A 30 6.66 5.68 -8.30
C THR A 30 8.08 5.80 -7.77
N PRO A 31 8.44 5.11 -6.67
CA PRO A 31 9.81 5.04 -6.20
C PRO A 31 10.73 4.37 -7.23
N VAL A 32 11.90 4.95 -7.42
CA VAL A 32 12.93 4.45 -8.33
C VAL A 32 14.24 4.33 -7.57
N LEU A 33 14.83 3.16 -7.61
CA LEU A 33 16.18 2.90 -7.11
C LEU A 33 17.15 2.91 -8.28
N SER A 34 18.18 3.73 -8.20
CA SER A 34 19.25 3.79 -9.22
C SER A 34 20.61 3.67 -8.57
N THR A 35 21.56 3.10 -9.29
CA THR A 35 22.96 3.15 -8.91
C THR A 35 23.49 4.58 -8.97
N MET A 36 24.45 4.87 -8.10
CA MET A 36 25.05 6.19 -7.95
C MET A 36 26.56 6.09 -7.79
N THR A 37 27.27 7.04 -8.34
CA THR A 37 28.72 7.22 -8.17
C THR A 37 29.01 8.57 -7.51
N TRP A 38 30.26 8.74 -7.08
CA TRP A 38 30.76 10.01 -6.58
C TRP A 38 31.85 10.52 -7.51
N GLU A 39 31.70 11.73 -8.00
CA GLU A 39 32.69 12.42 -8.82
C GLU A 39 33.00 13.78 -8.17
N ASP A 40 34.28 14.02 -7.87
CA ASP A 40 34.74 15.23 -7.18
C ASP A 40 33.96 15.61 -5.91
N GLY A 41 33.53 14.60 -5.14
CA GLY A 41 32.75 14.80 -3.94
C GLY A 41 31.24 15.05 -4.17
N TRP A 42 30.76 14.95 -5.40
CA TRP A 42 29.36 15.10 -5.77
C TRP A 42 28.70 13.77 -6.13
N PRO A 43 27.45 13.55 -5.71
CA PRO A 43 26.71 12.37 -6.12
C PRO A 43 26.28 12.50 -7.60
N VAL A 44 26.60 11.49 -8.38
CA VAL A 44 26.20 11.38 -9.79
C VAL A 44 25.24 10.21 -9.95
N VAL A 45 24.02 10.50 -10.33
CA VAL A 45 22.97 9.50 -10.58
C VAL A 45 22.86 9.25 -12.08
N GLY A 46 22.82 7.98 -12.45
CA GLY A 46 22.73 7.57 -13.85
C GLY A 46 24.05 7.63 -14.59
N VAL A 47 24.00 7.52 -15.92
CA VAL A 47 25.16 7.50 -16.81
C VAL A 47 25.05 8.63 -17.83
N LYS A 48 26.05 9.50 -17.88
CA LYS A 48 26.09 10.64 -18.81
C LYS A 48 24.80 11.49 -18.79
N GLY A 49 24.29 11.79 -17.60
CA GLY A 49 23.09 12.61 -17.42
C GLY A 49 21.77 11.92 -17.77
N LYS A 50 21.78 10.62 -17.98
CA LYS A 50 20.57 9.82 -18.23
C LYS A 50 20.37 8.78 -17.13
N VAL A 51 19.18 8.71 -16.58
CA VAL A 51 18.80 7.63 -15.68
C VAL A 51 18.57 6.37 -16.52
N PRO A 52 19.19 5.24 -16.19
CA PRO A 52 18.98 3.99 -16.92
C PRO A 52 17.52 3.52 -16.71
N THR A 53 16.92 2.99 -17.76
CA THR A 53 15.57 2.39 -17.69
C THR A 53 15.58 1.03 -17.01
N THR A 54 16.77 0.39 -16.97
CA THR A 54 16.98 -0.87 -16.25
C THR A 54 18.34 -0.79 -15.57
N ASP A 55 18.41 -1.22 -14.32
CA ASP A 55 19.65 -1.26 -13.56
C ASP A 55 19.83 -2.65 -12.93
N LYS A 56 21.08 -3.13 -12.89
CA LYS A 56 21.42 -4.39 -12.23
C LYS A 56 21.82 -4.08 -10.80
N ILE A 57 20.89 -4.22 -9.88
CA ILE A 57 21.20 -4.09 -8.48
C ILE A 57 21.67 -5.46 -7.97
N PRO A 58 22.89 -5.57 -7.45
CA PRO A 58 23.45 -6.85 -7.00
C PRO A 58 22.88 -7.24 -5.62
N ILE A 59 21.57 -7.35 -5.53
CA ILE A 59 20.85 -7.87 -4.36
C ILE A 59 20.27 -9.21 -4.79
N ALA A 60 20.91 -10.29 -4.35
CA ALA A 60 20.46 -11.64 -4.64
C ALA A 60 19.22 -11.99 -3.79
N GLY A 61 18.31 -12.76 -4.34
CA GLY A 61 17.40 -13.59 -3.56
C GLY A 61 16.03 -13.00 -3.26
N HIS A 62 15.58 -11.94 -3.95
CA HIS A 62 14.21 -11.48 -3.78
C HIS A 62 13.38 -11.74 -5.05
N GLU A 63 12.31 -12.49 -4.88
CA GLU A 63 11.27 -12.57 -5.91
C GLU A 63 10.67 -11.20 -6.17
N LYS A 64 10.46 -10.86 -7.43
CA LYS A 64 9.70 -9.67 -7.80
C LYS A 64 8.24 -9.90 -7.42
N LYS A 65 7.83 -9.38 -6.28
CA LYS A 65 6.40 -9.24 -5.99
C LYS A 65 5.89 -7.99 -6.70
N GLY A 66 4.74 -8.10 -7.34
CA GLY A 66 4.02 -6.93 -7.85
C GLY A 66 3.64 -5.98 -6.71
N ILE A 67 3.42 -4.71 -7.03
CA ILE A 67 2.89 -3.73 -6.08
C ILE A 67 1.38 -3.89 -5.87
N VAL A 68 0.75 -4.71 -6.70
CA VAL A 68 -0.67 -5.07 -6.67
C VAL A 68 -0.79 -6.58 -6.71
N THR A 69 -1.64 -7.15 -5.89
CA THR A 69 -1.89 -8.58 -5.86
C THR A 69 -3.32 -8.88 -5.43
N SER A 70 -3.81 -10.03 -5.86
CA SER A 70 -5.02 -10.61 -5.28
C SER A 70 -4.75 -11.10 -3.87
N ASP A 71 -5.75 -10.99 -3.00
CA ASP A 71 -5.65 -11.46 -1.62
C ASP A 71 -6.96 -12.13 -1.21
N GLU A 72 -6.86 -13.38 -0.81
CA GLU A 72 -7.98 -14.18 -0.29
C GLU A 72 -8.05 -14.10 1.24
N PHE A 73 -7.19 -13.32 1.88
CA PHE A 73 -7.09 -13.14 3.33
C PHE A 73 -7.00 -14.45 4.13
N ILE A 74 -6.51 -15.53 3.51
CA ILE A 74 -6.40 -16.85 4.15
C ILE A 74 -5.17 -16.98 5.04
N ASN A 75 -4.15 -16.17 4.81
CA ASN A 75 -2.89 -16.15 5.56
C ASN A 75 -2.87 -15.09 6.67
N SER A 76 -4.02 -14.60 7.06
CA SER A 76 -4.18 -13.57 8.07
C SER A 76 -3.68 -13.95 9.48
N HIS A 77 -3.49 -15.26 9.72
CA HIS A 77 -2.94 -15.79 10.97
C HIS A 77 -1.41 -15.82 10.99
N ILE A 78 -0.75 -15.56 9.86
CA ILE A 78 0.71 -15.51 9.79
C ILE A 78 1.14 -14.13 10.29
N VAL A 79 1.64 -14.08 11.51
CA VAL A 79 2.24 -12.87 12.06
C VAL A 79 3.49 -12.56 11.25
N ARG A 80 3.48 -11.42 10.58
CA ARG A 80 4.66 -10.88 9.89
C ARG A 80 5.27 -9.82 10.80
N SER A 81 6.44 -10.12 11.35
CA SER A 81 7.22 -9.08 12.02
C SER A 81 7.70 -8.07 10.98
N TYR A 82 7.34 -6.82 11.16
CA TYR A 82 7.87 -5.72 10.36
C TYR A 82 9.23 -5.33 10.93
N HIS A 83 10.28 -5.71 10.24
CA HIS A 83 11.62 -5.24 10.51
C HIS A 83 11.81 -3.87 9.88
N SER A 84 11.34 -2.81 10.50
CA SER A 84 11.79 -1.49 10.14
C SER A 84 13.12 -1.24 10.85
N PHE A 85 14.22 -1.29 10.14
CA PHE A 85 15.56 -0.93 10.65
C PHE A 85 16.10 -1.75 11.83
N ALA A 86 15.45 -2.82 12.23
CA ALA A 86 15.98 -3.73 13.24
C ALA A 86 17.05 -4.63 12.63
N ASP A 87 18.20 -4.74 13.29
CA ASP A 87 19.32 -5.57 12.82
C ASP A 87 19.11 -7.05 13.12
N THR A 88 18.20 -7.37 14.04
CA THR A 88 17.90 -8.74 14.48
C THR A 88 16.39 -9.02 14.52
N PRO A 89 15.97 -10.28 14.37
CA PRO A 89 14.57 -10.67 14.52
C PRO A 89 13.95 -10.31 15.87
N GLU A 90 14.74 -10.28 16.93
CA GLU A 90 14.29 -9.99 18.29
C GLU A 90 14.00 -8.49 18.49
N GLU A 91 14.61 -7.63 17.69
CA GLU A 91 14.38 -6.18 17.72
C GLU A 91 13.16 -5.77 16.88
N ALA A 92 12.66 -6.68 16.06
CA ALA A 92 11.46 -6.45 15.30
C ALA A 92 10.24 -6.55 16.21
N GLY A 93 9.55 -5.46 16.39
CA GLY A 93 8.26 -5.46 17.08
C GLY A 93 7.23 -6.30 16.35
N GLU A 94 6.34 -6.94 17.08
CA GLU A 94 5.14 -7.54 16.51
C GLU A 94 4.20 -6.45 16.00
N SER A 95 3.49 -6.72 14.91
CA SER A 95 2.46 -5.82 14.43
C SER A 95 1.25 -5.85 15.38
N ASP A 96 0.88 -4.72 15.92
CA ASP A 96 -0.23 -4.58 16.88
C ASP A 96 -1.63 -4.57 16.24
N TYR A 97 -1.73 -4.72 14.93
CA TYR A 97 -3.02 -4.68 14.24
C TYR A 97 -3.83 -5.93 14.47
N ASN A 98 -4.59 -5.98 15.56
CA ASN A 98 -5.49 -7.09 15.94
C ASN A 98 -4.86 -8.48 15.93
N GLY A 99 -3.55 -8.58 16.07
CA GLY A 99 -2.83 -9.84 15.86
C GLY A 99 -2.89 -10.35 14.43
N SER A 100 -3.23 -9.49 13.48
CA SER A 100 -3.41 -9.81 12.07
C SER A 100 -2.58 -8.87 11.22
N ASN A 101 -1.94 -9.40 10.18
CA ASN A 101 -1.12 -8.62 9.27
C ASN A 101 -1.67 -8.65 7.86
N LEU A 102 -1.89 -7.48 7.32
CA LEU A 102 -2.07 -7.30 5.87
C LEU A 102 -0.72 -7.42 5.15
N GLY A 103 -0.74 -7.83 3.90
CA GLY A 103 0.43 -7.80 3.04
C GLY A 103 0.94 -6.37 2.83
N LEU A 104 2.22 -6.23 2.41
CA LEU A 104 2.84 -4.92 2.18
C LEU A 104 2.20 -4.13 1.03
N GLU A 105 1.47 -4.78 0.17
CA GLU A 105 0.68 -4.21 -0.92
C GLU A 105 -0.52 -3.39 -0.45
N TRP A 106 -1.00 -3.67 0.77
CA TRP A 106 -2.13 -2.99 1.37
C TRP A 106 -1.74 -1.74 2.13
N GLN A 107 -2.53 -0.70 2.01
CA GLN A 107 -2.34 0.58 2.70
C GLN A 107 -3.68 1.13 3.17
N TRP A 108 -3.73 1.54 4.43
CA TRP A 108 -4.87 2.29 4.93
C TRP A 108 -4.80 3.74 4.44
N ASN A 109 -5.95 4.30 4.07
CA ASN A 109 -6.04 5.72 3.70
C ASN A 109 -5.69 6.65 4.88
N HIS A 110 -6.10 6.27 6.08
CA HIS A 110 -5.76 6.93 7.35
C HIS A 110 -5.31 5.88 8.36
N ASN A 111 -4.91 6.31 9.54
CA ASN A 111 -4.71 5.37 10.63
C ASN A 111 -6.01 4.60 10.89
N PRO A 112 -5.99 3.28 10.81
CA PRO A 112 -7.18 2.47 11.03
C PRO A 112 -7.65 2.57 12.48
N VAL A 113 -8.94 2.35 12.68
CA VAL A 113 -9.50 2.09 14.01
C VAL A 113 -9.48 0.57 14.20
N ASP A 114 -8.61 0.06 15.06
CA ASP A 114 -8.32 -1.38 15.18
C ASP A 114 -9.57 -2.23 15.49
N GLN A 115 -10.50 -1.69 16.25
CA GLN A 115 -11.76 -2.36 16.56
C GLN A 115 -12.74 -2.40 15.38
N ALA A 116 -12.46 -1.62 14.33
CA ALA A 116 -13.34 -1.48 13.17
C ALA A 116 -12.95 -2.36 11.98
N TRP A 117 -11.92 -3.21 12.13
CA TRP A 117 -11.55 -4.18 11.11
C TRP A 117 -11.02 -5.47 11.72
N SER A 118 -11.02 -6.56 10.96
CA SER A 118 -10.45 -7.84 11.39
C SER A 118 -10.18 -8.76 10.22
N LEU A 119 -9.10 -9.53 10.31
CA LEU A 119 -8.79 -10.67 9.44
C LEU A 119 -9.04 -12.02 10.13
N THR A 120 -9.36 -12.02 11.42
CA THR A 120 -9.49 -13.24 12.24
C THR A 120 -10.91 -13.57 12.65
N GLU A 121 -11.84 -12.60 12.65
CA GLU A 121 -13.24 -12.84 12.99
C GLU A 121 -13.92 -13.84 12.03
N ARG A 122 -13.48 -13.85 10.78
CA ARG A 122 -13.91 -14.80 9.77
C ARG A 122 -12.73 -15.11 8.85
N PRO A 123 -12.08 -16.27 8.99
CA PRO A 123 -10.96 -16.65 8.15
C PRO A 123 -11.31 -16.60 6.65
N GLY A 124 -10.38 -16.08 5.84
CA GLY A 124 -10.59 -15.87 4.41
C GLY A 124 -11.39 -14.62 4.05
N PHE A 125 -11.62 -13.72 4.99
CA PHE A 125 -12.32 -12.46 4.76
C PHE A 125 -11.66 -11.30 5.50
N LEU A 126 -11.55 -10.17 4.83
CA LEU A 126 -11.38 -8.89 5.50
C LEU A 126 -12.75 -8.41 6.00
N ARG A 127 -12.88 -8.22 7.30
CA ARG A 127 -14.06 -7.60 7.90
C ARG A 127 -13.81 -6.13 8.12
N LEU A 128 -14.69 -5.30 7.58
CA LEU A 128 -14.74 -3.86 7.84
C LEU A 128 -16.02 -3.54 8.60
N LYS A 129 -15.91 -2.71 9.63
CA LYS A 129 -17.03 -2.22 10.43
C LYS A 129 -17.11 -0.70 10.29
N THR A 130 -18.30 -0.18 10.10
CA THR A 130 -18.53 1.26 10.09
C THR A 130 -18.28 1.82 11.48
N SER A 131 -17.34 2.75 11.61
CA SER A 131 -16.98 3.35 12.90
C SER A 131 -17.55 4.76 13.06
N ARG A 132 -17.75 5.47 11.95
CA ARG A 132 -18.34 6.83 11.97
C ARG A 132 -18.91 7.19 10.61
N VAL A 133 -19.85 8.12 10.59
CA VAL A 133 -20.37 8.74 9.37
C VAL A 133 -19.42 9.88 8.95
N VAL A 134 -19.07 9.90 7.68
CA VAL A 134 -18.19 10.90 7.09
C VAL A 134 -18.80 11.47 5.81
N PRO A 135 -18.47 12.72 5.42
CA PRO A 135 -19.10 13.35 4.26
C PRO A 135 -18.61 12.80 2.91
N ASN A 136 -17.47 12.13 2.89
CA ASN A 136 -16.90 11.56 1.66
C ASN A 136 -15.95 10.41 1.98
N LEU A 137 -15.60 9.63 0.95
CA LEU A 137 -14.72 8.47 1.06
C LEU A 137 -13.30 8.83 1.55
N TYR A 138 -12.80 10.01 1.16
CA TYR A 138 -11.45 10.43 1.55
C TYR A 138 -11.26 10.52 3.06
N LEU A 139 -12.32 10.82 3.80
CA LEU A 139 -12.30 10.92 5.27
C LEU A 139 -12.69 9.60 5.97
N ALA A 140 -13.01 8.53 5.21
CA ALA A 140 -13.37 7.24 5.79
C ALA A 140 -12.14 6.48 6.30
N PRO A 141 -12.03 6.20 7.61
CA PRO A 141 -10.84 5.56 8.18
C PRO A 141 -10.71 4.07 7.82
N ASN A 142 -11.80 3.43 7.43
CA ASN A 142 -11.84 2.03 7.01
C ASN A 142 -11.72 1.85 5.49
N THR A 143 -10.98 2.72 4.83
CA THR A 143 -10.65 2.64 3.40
C THR A 143 -9.29 1.98 3.24
N LEU A 144 -9.31 0.72 2.80
CA LEU A 144 -8.11 -0.06 2.53
C LEU A 144 -7.81 -0.03 1.03
N THR A 145 -6.57 0.22 0.66
CA THR A 145 -6.19 0.48 -0.72
C THR A 145 -5.00 -0.37 -1.16
N GLN A 146 -4.91 -0.58 -2.46
CA GLN A 146 -3.69 -0.97 -3.17
C GLN A 146 -3.38 0.07 -4.25
N ARG A 147 -2.15 0.07 -4.74
CA ARG A 147 -1.79 0.91 -5.88
C ARG A 147 -2.48 0.43 -7.14
N MET A 148 -2.76 1.35 -8.06
CA MET A 148 -3.23 0.99 -9.40
C MET A 148 -2.05 1.00 -10.37
N GLU A 149 -1.98 -0.02 -11.21
CA GLU A 149 -1.04 -0.04 -12.33
C GLU A 149 -1.70 0.58 -13.57
N GLY A 150 -0.99 1.51 -14.20
CA GLY A 150 -1.44 2.14 -15.44
C GLY A 150 -0.88 1.45 -16.68
N PRO A 151 -1.39 1.76 -17.89
CA PRO A 151 -2.47 2.72 -18.16
C PRO A 151 -3.88 2.15 -17.94
N ALA A 152 -4.03 0.85 -17.77
CA ALA A 152 -5.30 0.19 -17.52
C ALA A 152 -5.16 -0.86 -16.43
N CYS A 153 -6.13 -0.94 -15.56
CA CYS A 153 -6.23 -1.96 -14.53
C CYS A 153 -7.68 -2.35 -14.30
N SER A 154 -7.88 -3.51 -13.69
CA SER A 154 -9.19 -3.98 -13.25
C SER A 154 -9.09 -4.53 -11.84
N GLY A 155 -10.16 -4.39 -11.07
CA GLY A 155 -10.28 -4.91 -9.73
C GLY A 155 -11.62 -5.62 -9.54
N TYR A 156 -11.61 -6.68 -8.75
CA TYR A 156 -12.78 -7.46 -8.40
C TYR A 156 -12.82 -7.63 -6.89
N ILE A 157 -14.01 -7.48 -6.32
CA ILE A 157 -14.25 -7.81 -4.92
C ILE A 157 -15.45 -8.72 -4.78
N CYS A 158 -15.38 -9.65 -3.84
CA CYS A 158 -16.52 -10.44 -3.40
C CYS A 158 -16.90 -9.97 -2.00
N MET A 159 -18.16 -9.54 -1.81
CA MET A 159 -18.62 -8.96 -0.56
C MET A 159 -19.75 -9.77 0.06
N ASP A 160 -19.66 -10.04 1.35
CA ASP A 160 -20.78 -10.49 2.17
C ASP A 160 -21.50 -9.29 2.79
N LEU A 161 -22.67 -9.00 2.28
CA LEU A 161 -23.49 -7.85 2.67
C LEU A 161 -24.49 -8.16 3.79
N SER A 162 -24.50 -9.39 4.30
CA SER A 162 -25.51 -9.88 5.25
C SER A 162 -25.58 -9.08 6.56
N LYS A 163 -24.47 -8.45 6.95
CA LYS A 163 -24.37 -7.68 8.19
C LYS A 163 -24.49 -6.16 8.02
N MET A 164 -24.71 -5.69 6.79
CA MET A 164 -24.94 -4.25 6.56
C MET A 164 -26.18 -3.76 7.32
N LYS A 165 -26.05 -2.60 7.92
CA LYS A 165 -27.11 -1.87 8.58
C LYS A 165 -27.73 -0.85 7.62
N ASP A 166 -28.88 -0.31 8.02
CA ASP A 166 -29.55 0.74 7.24
C ASP A 166 -28.65 1.98 7.13
N GLY A 167 -28.49 2.47 5.90
CA GLY A 167 -27.61 3.59 5.59
C GLY A 167 -26.16 3.21 5.26
N ASP A 168 -25.71 1.98 5.51
CA ASP A 168 -24.36 1.55 5.18
C ASP A 168 -24.15 1.54 3.66
N CYS A 169 -22.94 1.98 3.26
CA CYS A 169 -22.38 1.84 1.91
C CYS A 169 -21.09 1.02 1.96
N ALA A 170 -20.93 0.10 1.03
CA ALA A 170 -19.70 -0.67 0.88
C ALA A 170 -19.44 -0.98 -0.60
N GLY A 171 -18.16 -0.99 -1.02
CA GLY A 171 -17.86 -1.26 -2.42
C GLY A 171 -16.39 -1.10 -2.77
N LEU A 172 -16.15 -0.92 -4.07
CA LEU A 172 -14.86 -0.70 -4.68
C LEU A 172 -14.76 0.74 -5.19
N ALA A 173 -13.59 1.33 -5.07
CA ALA A 173 -13.34 2.68 -5.54
C ALA A 173 -12.04 2.78 -6.34
N ALA A 174 -12.07 3.52 -7.46
CA ALA A 174 -10.88 4.15 -8.01
C ALA A 174 -10.63 5.41 -7.18
N PHE A 175 -9.73 5.29 -6.20
CA PHE A 175 -9.61 6.22 -5.09
C PHE A 175 -8.53 7.28 -5.32
N ASN A 176 -8.96 8.54 -5.25
CA ASN A 176 -8.10 9.71 -5.22
C ASN A 176 -8.89 10.87 -4.58
N GLY A 177 -8.43 12.13 -4.67
CA GLY A 177 -9.18 13.31 -4.26
C GLY A 177 -10.61 13.30 -4.84
N ASP A 178 -10.73 13.17 -6.16
CA ASP A 178 -11.97 12.80 -6.83
C ASP A 178 -11.96 11.28 -7.09
N SER A 179 -12.94 10.59 -6.55
CA SER A 179 -13.00 9.12 -6.59
C SER A 179 -14.18 8.64 -7.43
N GLY A 180 -13.92 7.65 -8.29
CA GLY A 180 -14.97 6.86 -8.93
C GLY A 180 -15.33 5.69 -8.01
N VAL A 181 -16.59 5.54 -7.65
CA VAL A 181 -17.04 4.50 -6.72
C VAL A 181 -18.10 3.60 -7.33
N LEU A 182 -18.05 2.33 -6.99
CA LEU A 182 -19.07 1.34 -7.27
C LEU A 182 -19.46 0.72 -5.93
N THR A 183 -20.61 1.12 -5.38
CA THR A 183 -21.01 0.75 -4.03
C THR A 183 -22.38 0.12 -3.97
N VAL A 184 -22.57 -0.73 -2.98
CA VAL A 184 -23.89 -1.19 -2.54
C VAL A 184 -24.31 -0.39 -1.32
N LYS A 185 -25.49 0.21 -1.41
CA LYS A 185 -26.14 0.94 -0.32
C LYS A 185 -27.34 0.19 0.19
N LYS A 186 -27.48 0.13 1.51
CA LYS A 186 -28.63 -0.48 2.17
C LYS A 186 -29.62 0.59 2.62
N ASN A 187 -30.87 0.46 2.17
CA ASN A 187 -32.01 1.27 2.60
C ASN A 187 -33.11 0.34 3.09
N GLY A 188 -33.28 0.21 4.40
CA GLY A 188 -34.18 -0.74 5.01
C GLY A 188 -33.87 -2.18 4.59
N LYS A 189 -34.78 -2.82 3.85
CA LYS A 189 -34.59 -4.18 3.29
C LYS A 189 -34.00 -4.20 1.88
N LYS A 190 -33.84 -3.04 1.25
CA LYS A 190 -33.38 -2.94 -0.15
C LYS A 190 -31.88 -2.70 -0.19
N LEU A 191 -31.21 -3.45 -1.07
CA LEU A 191 -29.83 -3.20 -1.49
C LEU A 191 -29.85 -2.58 -2.90
N THR A 192 -29.14 -1.49 -3.08
CA THR A 192 -29.04 -0.78 -4.36
C THR A 192 -27.58 -0.66 -4.72
N LEU A 193 -27.24 -1.00 -5.95
CA LEU A 193 -25.93 -0.72 -6.53
C LEU A 193 -25.94 0.71 -7.08
N GLU A 194 -24.97 1.50 -6.70
CA GLU A 194 -24.80 2.92 -7.07
C GLU A 194 -23.41 3.15 -7.66
#